data_ecc4943d7d2ff0787b5a346e0acd6213
#
_entry.id   ecc4943d7d2ff0787b5a346e0acd6213
#
_cell.length_a   1.000
_cell.length_b   1.000
_cell.length_c   1.000
_cell.angle_alpha   90.00
_cell.angle_beta   90.00
_cell.angle_gamma   90.00
#
_symmetry.space_group_name_H-M   'P 1'
#
loop_
_entity.id
_entity.type
_entity.pdbx_description
1 polymer ?
#
loop_
_entity_poly.entity_id
_entity_poly.type
_entity_poly.pdbx_seq_one_letter_code
_entity_poly.pdbx_strand_id
1 'polypeptide(L)'
;WSSDVCSSDLVASYPVINGSVFYLDDFPAPVPSGDGKYVKRDYNLNVADFYTNIWWVDMLSFVDKYGIKYTGATIENYEDDTSGNVHGQDDISRFVYFGNMLLRSGGEIGYHGYNHQPLSPKSLDYKGVYSYHTWEESAMVSAMKELVRFNEELFPNVEKSVYVPPSNVLSAEGRKVLVEEIPEIKTIASSYFPGDFAYDQEFEWASDGMVEQPRIISGGMLDDFMQLAAFSELNMHFVNSHFIHPDDTLDVDRGAELGWAVLKSNLEHYISWLKSSAPDLRDLTG
;
A
#
# COMPACT_ATOMS: atom_id res chain seq x y z
N TRP A 1 26.21 -19.97 -12.80
CA TRP A 1 26.47 -18.52 -12.63
C TRP A 1 26.26 -17.89 -14.00
N SER A 2 25.19 -17.17 -14.19
CA SER A 2 25.00 -16.39 -15.39
C SER A 2 25.97 -15.23 -15.36
N SER A 3 26.65 -15.01 -16.47
CA SER A 3 27.63 -13.92 -16.64
C SER A 3 27.00 -12.52 -16.58
N ASP A 4 25.69 -12.45 -16.52
CA ASP A 4 24.93 -11.19 -16.49
C ASP A 4 24.90 -10.53 -15.11
N VAL A 5 25.04 -11.34 -14.04
CA VAL A 5 25.10 -10.84 -12.65
C VAL A 5 26.42 -10.10 -12.35
N CYS A 6 27.49 -10.35 -13.11
CA CYS A 6 28.81 -9.79 -12.81
C CYS A 6 29.13 -8.47 -13.51
N SER A 7 28.41 -8.05 -14.55
CA SER A 7 28.81 -6.88 -15.33
C SER A 7 28.21 -5.57 -14.84
N SER A 8 27.00 -5.60 -14.30
CA SER A 8 26.37 -4.42 -13.68
C SER A 8 26.87 -4.18 -12.25
N ASP A 9 27.10 -5.27 -11.48
CA ASP A 9 27.54 -5.18 -10.09
C ASP A 9 28.99 -4.65 -9.95
N LEU A 10 29.82 -4.87 -10.95
CA LEU A 10 31.21 -4.36 -10.94
C LEU A 10 31.32 -2.87 -11.29
N VAL A 11 30.28 -2.27 -11.86
CA VAL A 11 30.26 -0.83 -12.20
C VAL A 11 29.36 -0.05 -11.24
N ALA A 12 28.64 -0.73 -10.35
CA ALA A 12 27.83 -0.18 -9.25
C ALA A 12 26.99 1.04 -9.68
N SER A 13 26.31 0.94 -10.82
CA SER A 13 25.38 1.98 -11.27
C SER A 13 23.97 1.53 -10.97
N TYR A 14 23.46 1.93 -9.84
CA TYR A 14 22.07 1.73 -9.44
C TYR A 14 21.41 3.08 -9.14
N PRO A 15 20.09 3.19 -9.27
CA PRO A 15 19.41 4.46 -9.04
C PRO A 15 19.48 4.85 -7.56
N VAL A 16 19.78 6.12 -7.31
CA VAL A 16 19.64 6.73 -5.97
C VAL A 16 18.32 7.48 -5.94
N ILE A 17 17.36 6.97 -5.17
CA ILE A 17 15.99 7.49 -5.10
C ILE A 17 15.92 8.74 -4.23
N ASN A 18 16.62 8.73 -3.09
CA ASN A 18 16.61 9.78 -2.07
C ASN A 18 15.19 10.11 -1.62
N GLY A 19 14.44 9.11 -1.21
CA GLY A 19 13.03 9.25 -0.85
C GLY A 19 12.56 8.29 0.21
N SER A 20 11.63 8.77 1.03
CA SER A 20 10.88 7.97 2.02
C SER A 20 9.40 8.06 1.72
N VAL A 21 8.77 6.92 1.49
CA VAL A 21 7.35 6.80 1.21
C VAL A 21 6.72 5.83 2.22
N PHE A 22 5.54 6.22 2.74
CA PHE A 22 4.71 5.37 3.56
C PHE A 22 3.34 5.19 2.90
N TYR A 23 2.98 3.95 2.66
CA TYR A 23 1.67 3.57 2.09
C TYR A 23 0.71 3.20 3.22
N LEU A 24 -0.53 3.63 3.10
CA LEU A 24 -1.66 3.14 3.88
C LEU A 24 -2.57 2.35 2.95
N ASP A 25 -2.43 1.03 3.00
CA ASP A 25 -3.29 0.13 2.22
C ASP A 25 -4.70 0.11 2.82
N ASP A 26 -5.68 -0.42 2.08
CA ASP A 26 -7.08 -0.50 2.50
C ASP A 26 -7.69 0.84 2.94
N PHE A 27 -7.24 1.92 2.32
CA PHE A 27 -7.72 3.25 2.65
C PHE A 27 -9.21 3.41 2.30
N PRO A 28 -10.07 4.04 3.13
CA PRO A 28 -9.74 4.79 4.35
C PRO A 28 -9.96 4.07 5.67
N ALA A 29 -10.13 2.78 5.73
CA ALA A 29 -10.56 2.06 6.96
C ALA A 29 -11.88 2.62 7.57
N PRO A 30 -12.61 1.81 8.33
CA PRO A 30 -12.29 0.44 8.74
C PRO A 30 -12.43 -0.56 7.61
N VAL A 31 -11.63 -1.61 7.65
CA VAL A 31 -11.80 -2.79 6.80
C VAL A 31 -12.85 -3.73 7.40
N PRO A 32 -13.63 -4.44 6.59
CA PRO A 32 -14.70 -5.32 7.09
C PRO A 32 -14.18 -6.64 7.68
N SER A 33 -12.90 -6.96 7.50
CA SER A 33 -12.29 -8.20 7.96
C SER A 33 -11.58 -8.05 9.30
N GLY A 34 -11.47 -9.16 10.03
CA GLY A 34 -10.70 -9.25 11.26
C GLY A 34 -11.56 -9.26 12.54
N ASP A 35 -10.91 -9.64 13.64
CA ASP A 35 -11.54 -9.77 14.95
C ASP A 35 -11.12 -8.60 15.85
N GLY A 36 -12.03 -7.68 16.10
CA GLY A 36 -11.85 -6.53 16.97
C GLY A 36 -11.61 -6.82 18.46
N LYS A 37 -11.39 -8.08 18.86
CA LYS A 37 -11.23 -8.48 20.27
C LYS A 37 -10.08 -7.79 20.97
N TYR A 38 -8.96 -7.57 20.28
CA TYR A 38 -7.78 -6.90 20.86
C TYR A 38 -8.02 -5.40 21.03
N VAL A 39 -8.66 -4.77 20.05
CA VAL A 39 -9.15 -3.39 20.15
C VAL A 39 -10.11 -3.23 21.32
N LYS A 40 -11.06 -4.20 21.45
CA LYS A 40 -12.00 -4.20 22.56
C LYS A 40 -11.31 -4.42 23.91
N ARG A 41 -10.31 -5.31 23.97
CA ARG A 41 -9.51 -5.56 25.19
C ARG A 41 -8.80 -4.30 25.68
N ASP A 42 -8.14 -3.59 24.77
CA ASP A 42 -7.19 -2.54 25.14
C ASP A 42 -7.85 -1.15 25.27
N TYR A 43 -8.86 -0.87 24.45
CA TYR A 43 -9.49 0.45 24.35
C TYR A 43 -10.97 0.46 24.74
N ASN A 44 -11.59 -0.70 24.86
CA ASN A 44 -13.04 -0.85 25.07
C ASN A 44 -13.91 -0.16 23.98
N LEU A 45 -13.38 -0.06 22.76
CA LEU A 45 -14.04 0.51 21.59
C LEU A 45 -14.43 -0.60 20.59
N ASN A 46 -15.34 -0.28 19.67
CA ASN A 46 -15.49 -1.04 18.43
C ASN A 46 -14.40 -0.60 17.43
N VAL A 47 -14.25 -1.35 16.35
CA VAL A 47 -13.18 -1.12 15.36
C VAL A 47 -13.31 0.26 14.69
N ALA A 48 -14.51 0.66 14.30
CA ALA A 48 -14.72 1.95 13.63
C ALA A 48 -14.40 3.14 14.53
N ASP A 49 -14.84 3.10 15.81
CA ASP A 49 -14.51 4.12 16.79
C ASP A 49 -13.02 4.15 17.11
N PHE A 50 -12.38 2.99 17.19
CA PHE A 50 -10.95 2.88 17.40
C PHE A 50 -10.17 3.54 16.26
N TYR A 51 -10.49 3.21 15.00
CA TYR A 51 -9.81 3.83 13.86
C TYR A 51 -10.00 5.35 13.86
N THR A 52 -11.21 5.81 14.11
CA THR A 52 -11.50 7.25 14.08
C THR A 52 -10.81 8.02 15.22
N ASN A 53 -10.82 7.48 16.45
CA ASN A 53 -10.43 8.23 17.62
C ASN A 53 -9.01 7.94 18.11
N ILE A 54 -8.41 6.82 17.69
CA ILE A 54 -7.08 6.40 18.16
C ILE A 54 -6.14 6.23 16.97
N TRP A 55 -6.41 5.28 16.07
CA TRP A 55 -5.45 4.90 15.03
C TRP A 55 -5.12 6.06 14.08
N TRP A 56 -6.11 6.71 13.49
CA TRP A 56 -5.89 7.86 12.62
C TRP A 56 -5.24 9.04 13.34
N VAL A 57 -5.61 9.30 14.58
CA VAL A 57 -4.99 10.35 15.41
C VAL A 57 -3.49 10.06 15.59
N ASP A 58 -3.16 8.82 15.90
CA ASP A 58 -1.77 8.39 16.08
C ASP A 58 -0.98 8.45 14.77
N MET A 59 -1.55 7.97 13.65
CA MET A 59 -0.89 8.02 12.33
C MET A 59 -0.61 9.46 11.91
N LEU A 60 -1.54 10.39 12.09
CA LEU A 60 -1.32 11.80 11.80
C LEU A 60 -0.31 12.45 12.76
N SER A 61 -0.20 11.96 13.99
CA SER A 61 0.82 12.45 14.92
C SER A 61 2.25 12.16 14.44
N PHE A 62 2.46 11.10 13.66
CA PHE A 62 3.75 10.83 13.03
C PHE A 62 4.07 11.83 11.92
N VAL A 63 3.06 12.26 11.16
CA VAL A 63 3.22 13.35 10.17
C VAL A 63 3.67 14.63 10.88
N ASP A 64 2.96 15.03 11.92
CA ASP A 64 3.28 16.26 12.67
C ASP A 64 4.66 16.20 13.33
N LYS A 65 5.04 15.04 13.86
CA LYS A 65 6.28 14.88 14.62
C LYS A 65 7.52 14.70 13.72
N TYR A 66 7.38 13.95 12.64
CA TYR A 66 8.51 13.48 11.83
C TYR A 66 8.53 14.04 10.41
N GLY A 67 7.46 14.72 9.99
CA GLY A 67 7.32 15.26 8.64
C GLY A 67 7.10 14.21 7.55
N ILE A 68 6.81 12.96 7.92
CA ILE A 68 6.53 11.90 6.95
C ILE A 68 5.24 12.18 6.18
N LYS A 69 5.07 11.54 5.04
CA LYS A 69 3.85 11.63 4.23
C LYS A 69 3.28 10.25 3.99
N TYR A 70 1.97 10.18 3.81
CA TYR A 70 1.29 8.94 3.47
C TYR A 70 0.68 9.00 2.08
N THR A 71 0.73 7.88 1.36
CA THR A 71 -0.09 7.60 0.19
C THR A 71 -1.19 6.63 0.60
N GLY A 72 -2.43 7.09 0.62
CA GLY A 72 -3.60 6.26 0.95
C GLY A 72 -4.10 5.51 -0.27
N ALA A 73 -3.94 4.21 -0.30
CA ALA A 73 -4.32 3.34 -1.41
C ALA A 73 -5.80 2.93 -1.29
N THR A 74 -6.67 3.53 -2.09
CA THR A 74 -8.14 3.41 -1.99
C THR A 74 -8.66 2.09 -2.51
N ILE A 75 -9.51 1.45 -1.70
CA ILE A 75 -10.43 0.39 -2.12
C ILE A 75 -11.85 0.95 -2.06
N GLU A 76 -12.62 0.79 -3.14
CA GLU A 76 -13.98 1.32 -3.17
C GLU A 76 -14.96 0.46 -2.37
N ASN A 77 -14.90 -0.87 -2.53
CA ASN A 77 -15.73 -1.81 -1.78
C ASN A 77 -14.98 -3.14 -1.53
N TYR A 78 -15.67 -4.09 -0.86
CA TYR A 78 -15.10 -5.42 -0.53
C TYR A 78 -16.04 -6.55 -0.98
N GLU A 79 -16.72 -6.37 -2.10
CA GLU A 79 -17.79 -7.27 -2.55
C GLU A 79 -17.30 -8.40 -3.44
N ASP A 80 -16.12 -8.72 -3.59
CA ASP A 80 -15.56 -9.87 -4.34
C ASP A 80 -16.17 -10.13 -5.75
N ASP A 81 -16.96 -9.17 -6.32
CA ASP A 81 -17.59 -9.32 -7.62
C ASP A 81 -16.62 -9.00 -8.76
N THR A 82 -16.29 -10.02 -9.53
CA THR A 82 -15.42 -9.94 -10.71
C THR A 82 -16.18 -10.08 -12.03
N SER A 83 -17.50 -9.94 -12.02
CA SER A 83 -18.35 -10.05 -13.21
C SER A 83 -18.25 -8.85 -14.17
N GLY A 84 -17.71 -7.73 -13.68
CA GLY A 84 -17.71 -6.46 -14.42
C GLY A 84 -18.98 -5.62 -14.23
N ASN A 85 -19.91 -6.09 -13.42
CA ASN A 85 -21.08 -5.29 -13.01
C ASN A 85 -20.64 -4.36 -11.87
N VAL A 86 -20.15 -3.19 -12.24
CA VAL A 86 -19.69 -2.20 -11.27
C VAL A 86 -20.81 -1.30 -10.78
N HIS A 87 -20.74 -0.88 -9.55
CA HIS A 87 -21.63 0.11 -8.94
C HIS A 87 -20.85 0.97 -7.95
N GLY A 88 -21.29 2.21 -7.77
CA GLY A 88 -20.64 3.13 -6.84
C GLY A 88 -20.91 2.77 -5.36
N GLN A 89 -20.02 3.19 -4.49
CA GLN A 89 -20.16 3.10 -3.04
C GLN A 89 -21.06 4.23 -2.52
N ASP A 90 -22.11 3.88 -1.78
CA ASP A 90 -23.05 4.85 -1.21
C ASP A 90 -22.53 5.51 0.08
N ASP A 91 -21.79 4.79 0.91
CA ASP A 91 -21.21 5.33 2.15
C ASP A 91 -19.84 5.98 1.90
N ILE A 92 -19.89 7.21 1.39
CA ILE A 92 -18.69 7.99 1.06
C ILE A 92 -18.16 8.82 2.23
N SER A 93 -18.86 8.88 3.34
CA SER A 93 -18.55 9.81 4.44
C SER A 93 -17.14 9.62 5.01
N ARG A 94 -16.71 8.37 5.17
CA ARG A 94 -15.36 8.00 5.64
C ARG A 94 -14.28 8.41 4.64
N PHE A 95 -14.52 8.14 3.35
CA PHE A 95 -13.59 8.51 2.29
C PHE A 95 -13.34 10.01 2.27
N VAL A 96 -14.40 10.81 2.28
CA VAL A 96 -14.31 12.27 2.28
C VAL A 96 -13.63 12.79 3.54
N TYR A 97 -13.98 12.25 4.71
CA TYR A 97 -13.43 12.72 5.98
C TYR A 97 -11.92 12.43 6.08
N PHE A 98 -11.53 11.16 5.96
CA PHE A 98 -10.12 10.77 6.10
C PHE A 98 -9.27 11.18 4.90
N GLY A 99 -9.82 11.18 3.69
CA GLY A 99 -9.12 11.66 2.50
C GLY A 99 -8.78 13.14 2.58
N ASN A 100 -9.69 13.98 3.06
CA ASN A 100 -9.38 15.39 3.30
C ASN A 100 -8.34 15.59 4.41
N MET A 101 -8.35 14.77 5.46
CA MET A 101 -7.31 14.81 6.50
C MET A 101 -5.95 14.45 5.92
N LEU A 102 -5.88 13.37 5.15
CA LEU A 102 -4.66 12.90 4.50
C LEU A 102 -4.09 13.98 3.54
N LEU A 103 -4.90 14.50 2.65
CA LEU A 103 -4.49 15.53 1.69
C LEU A 103 -4.01 16.83 2.38
N ARG A 104 -4.69 17.27 3.44
CA ARG A 104 -4.28 18.45 4.22
C ARG A 104 -2.96 18.25 4.98
N SER A 105 -2.62 17.02 5.30
CA SER A 105 -1.33 16.68 5.92
C SER A 105 -0.19 16.54 4.90
N GLY A 106 -0.45 16.82 3.62
CA GLY A 106 0.53 16.70 2.54
C GLY A 106 0.68 15.30 1.97
N GLY A 107 -0.26 14.42 2.28
CA GLY A 107 -0.36 13.07 1.72
C GLY A 107 -1.02 13.04 0.34
N GLU A 108 -1.17 11.84 -0.19
CA GLU A 108 -1.68 11.53 -1.52
C GLU A 108 -2.78 10.46 -1.45
N ILE A 109 -3.67 10.46 -2.43
CA ILE A 109 -4.63 9.38 -2.69
C ILE A 109 -4.12 8.56 -3.88
N GLY A 110 -3.99 7.25 -3.71
CA GLY A 110 -3.71 6.27 -4.76
C GLY A 110 -4.84 5.25 -4.88
N TYR A 111 -4.60 4.22 -5.66
CA TYR A 111 -5.56 3.16 -5.97
C TYR A 111 -5.07 1.81 -5.42
N HIS A 112 -5.97 1.04 -4.80
CA HIS A 112 -5.69 -0.32 -4.32
C HIS A 112 -6.70 -1.36 -4.86
N GLY A 113 -7.43 -1.00 -5.87
CA GLY A 113 -8.42 -1.86 -6.52
C GLY A 113 -9.86 -1.47 -6.19
N TYR A 114 -10.75 -1.88 -7.08
CA TYR A 114 -12.18 -1.63 -6.94
C TYR A 114 -12.77 -2.39 -5.74
N ASN A 115 -12.41 -3.68 -5.61
CA ASN A 115 -13.00 -4.58 -4.62
C ASN A 115 -11.98 -5.53 -3.96
N HIS A 116 -10.73 -5.10 -3.85
CA HIS A 116 -9.61 -5.89 -3.31
C HIS A 116 -9.31 -7.20 -4.08
N GLN A 117 -9.87 -7.39 -5.28
CA GLN A 117 -9.51 -8.52 -6.13
C GLN A 117 -8.30 -8.16 -7.02
N PRO A 118 -7.25 -8.98 -7.04
CA PRO A 118 -6.09 -8.75 -7.89
C PRO A 118 -6.47 -8.75 -9.38
N LEU A 119 -5.86 -7.88 -10.16
CA LEU A 119 -6.06 -7.87 -11.61
C LEU A 119 -5.36 -9.07 -12.25
N SER A 120 -6.03 -10.21 -12.23
CA SER A 120 -5.53 -11.47 -12.76
C SER A 120 -6.63 -12.31 -13.40
N PRO A 121 -6.45 -12.84 -14.61
CA PRO A 121 -7.41 -13.75 -15.24
C PRO A 121 -7.40 -15.15 -14.61
N LYS A 122 -6.53 -15.38 -13.62
CA LYS A 122 -6.41 -16.67 -12.92
C LYS A 122 -7.00 -16.58 -11.54
N SER A 123 -7.75 -17.61 -11.17
CA SER A 123 -8.15 -17.83 -9.78
C SER A 123 -6.92 -18.22 -8.95
N LEU A 124 -6.75 -17.58 -7.81
CA LEU A 124 -5.62 -17.81 -6.91
C LEU A 124 -6.16 -18.24 -5.54
N ASP A 125 -5.57 -19.29 -4.99
CA ASP A 125 -5.78 -19.72 -3.61
C ASP A 125 -4.53 -19.36 -2.79
N TYR A 126 -4.60 -18.21 -2.12
CA TYR A 126 -3.49 -17.73 -1.32
C TYR A 126 -3.50 -18.40 0.05
N LYS A 127 -2.74 -19.51 0.18
CA LYS A 127 -2.54 -20.28 1.42
C LYS A 127 -3.83 -20.73 2.14
N GLY A 128 -4.93 -20.86 1.41
CA GLY A 128 -6.24 -21.19 1.98
C GLY A 128 -6.86 -20.07 2.83
N VAL A 129 -6.28 -18.87 2.83
CA VAL A 129 -6.78 -17.73 3.61
C VAL A 129 -7.67 -16.83 2.75
N TYR A 130 -7.29 -16.62 1.49
CA TYR A 130 -8.05 -15.82 0.53
C TYR A 130 -8.21 -16.60 -0.77
N SER A 131 -9.43 -16.62 -1.29
CA SER A 131 -9.73 -17.08 -2.64
C SER A 131 -9.96 -15.87 -3.54
N TYR A 132 -9.10 -15.69 -4.55
CA TYR A 132 -9.29 -14.66 -5.55
C TYR A 132 -9.98 -15.23 -6.77
N HIS A 133 -10.92 -14.46 -7.31
CA HIS A 133 -11.74 -14.86 -8.44
C HIS A 133 -11.07 -14.52 -9.76
N THR A 134 -11.48 -15.23 -10.82
CA THR A 134 -11.07 -14.89 -12.20
C THR A 134 -11.82 -13.66 -12.70
N TRP A 135 -11.09 -12.81 -13.44
CA TRP A 135 -11.69 -11.72 -14.19
C TRP A 135 -11.54 -11.95 -15.71
N GLU A 136 -12.50 -11.46 -16.46
CA GLU A 136 -12.28 -11.13 -17.86
C GLU A 136 -11.60 -9.76 -17.96
N GLU A 137 -10.76 -9.54 -18.99
CA GLU A 137 -10.03 -8.28 -19.18
C GLU A 137 -10.99 -7.07 -19.20
N SER A 138 -12.14 -7.20 -19.88
CA SER A 138 -13.17 -6.16 -19.92
C SER A 138 -13.78 -5.83 -18.55
N ALA A 139 -13.86 -6.82 -17.65
CA ALA A 139 -14.33 -6.63 -16.29
C ALA A 139 -13.30 -5.90 -15.43
N MET A 140 -11.99 -6.23 -15.58
CA MET A 140 -10.92 -5.47 -14.95
C MET A 140 -10.92 -4.00 -15.37
N VAL A 141 -11.11 -3.73 -16.69
CA VAL A 141 -11.22 -2.36 -17.22
C VAL A 141 -12.40 -1.62 -16.61
N SER A 142 -13.57 -2.26 -16.55
CA SER A 142 -14.77 -1.64 -15.96
C SER A 142 -14.56 -1.29 -14.49
N ALA A 143 -14.00 -2.21 -13.71
CA ALA A 143 -13.71 -2.04 -12.30
C ALA A 143 -12.71 -0.90 -12.05
N MET A 144 -11.62 -0.85 -12.80
CA MET A 144 -10.61 0.21 -12.65
C MET A 144 -11.15 1.58 -13.09
N LYS A 145 -11.95 1.67 -14.15
CA LYS A 145 -12.59 2.91 -14.57
C LYS A 145 -13.61 3.41 -13.53
N GLU A 146 -14.33 2.51 -12.87
CA GLU A 146 -15.20 2.89 -11.74
C GLU A 146 -14.40 3.44 -10.57
N LEU A 147 -13.33 2.77 -10.16
CA LEU A 147 -12.47 3.24 -9.09
C LEU A 147 -11.87 4.64 -9.38
N VAL A 148 -11.46 4.89 -10.61
CA VAL A 148 -11.00 6.21 -11.05
C VAL A 148 -12.13 7.23 -10.96
N ARG A 149 -13.30 6.93 -11.52
CA ARG A 149 -14.49 7.78 -11.45
C ARG A 149 -14.86 8.14 -10.01
N PHE A 150 -14.88 7.13 -9.14
CA PHE A 150 -15.17 7.27 -7.70
C PHE A 150 -14.21 8.25 -7.03
N ASN A 151 -12.91 8.05 -7.21
CA ASN A 151 -11.90 8.92 -6.62
C ASN A 151 -11.92 10.34 -7.21
N GLU A 152 -12.22 10.51 -8.51
CA GLU A 152 -12.38 11.84 -9.12
C GLU A 152 -13.58 12.59 -8.59
N GLU A 153 -14.67 11.90 -8.31
CA GLU A 153 -15.86 12.50 -7.70
C GLU A 153 -15.59 12.99 -6.28
N LEU A 154 -14.87 12.19 -5.48
CA LEU A 154 -14.56 12.51 -4.08
C LEU A 154 -13.48 13.58 -3.94
N PHE A 155 -12.47 13.53 -4.79
CA PHE A 155 -11.26 14.36 -4.70
C PHE A 155 -10.94 14.98 -6.06
N PRO A 156 -11.80 15.89 -6.54
CA PRO A 156 -11.59 16.54 -7.85
C PRO A 156 -10.32 17.39 -7.82
N ASN A 157 -9.61 17.42 -8.94
CA ASN A 157 -8.36 18.18 -9.14
C ASN A 157 -7.18 17.73 -8.25
N VAL A 158 -7.24 16.54 -7.69
CA VAL A 158 -6.11 15.89 -7.00
C VAL A 158 -5.53 14.86 -7.97
N GLU A 159 -4.24 14.96 -8.25
CA GLU A 159 -3.52 13.94 -9.02
C GLU A 159 -3.47 12.64 -8.23
N LYS A 160 -3.72 11.53 -8.92
CA LYS A 160 -3.73 10.18 -8.35
C LYS A 160 -3.04 9.28 -9.35
N SER A 161 -1.79 8.97 -9.10
CA SER A 161 -0.93 8.29 -10.09
C SER A 161 -0.40 6.93 -9.64
N VAL A 162 -0.65 6.56 -8.40
CA VAL A 162 -0.11 5.33 -7.81
C VAL A 162 -1.15 4.22 -7.76
N TYR A 163 -0.76 3.04 -8.21
CA TYR A 163 -1.53 1.80 -8.03
C TYR A 163 -0.77 0.83 -7.14
N VAL A 164 -1.42 0.35 -6.12
CA VAL A 164 -0.94 -0.72 -5.23
C VAL A 164 -1.75 -1.97 -5.55
N PRO A 165 -1.15 -3.04 -6.07
CA PRO A 165 -1.89 -4.26 -6.36
C PRO A 165 -2.44 -4.91 -5.08
N PRO A 166 -3.74 -5.29 -5.04
CA PRO A 166 -4.29 -6.07 -3.95
C PRO A 166 -3.44 -7.32 -3.69
N SER A 167 -3.08 -7.55 -2.42
CA SER A 167 -2.21 -8.64 -1.97
C SER A 167 -0.86 -8.75 -2.70
N ASN A 168 -0.38 -7.66 -3.29
CA ASN A 168 0.81 -7.63 -4.14
C ASN A 168 0.73 -8.57 -5.35
N VAL A 169 -0.46 -8.84 -5.88
CA VAL A 169 -0.68 -9.71 -7.03
C VAL A 169 -1.12 -8.89 -8.24
N LEU A 170 -0.39 -9.02 -9.34
CA LEU A 170 -0.69 -8.39 -10.61
C LEU A 170 -0.24 -9.30 -11.75
N SER A 171 -1.16 -9.69 -12.62
CA SER A 171 -0.81 -10.47 -13.82
C SER A 171 -0.28 -9.56 -14.93
N ALA A 172 0.32 -10.17 -15.96
CA ALA A 172 0.72 -9.43 -17.16
C ALA A 172 -0.48 -8.79 -17.87
N GLU A 173 -1.62 -9.48 -17.87
CA GLU A 173 -2.88 -8.97 -18.43
C GLU A 173 -3.43 -7.81 -17.59
N GLY A 174 -3.39 -7.92 -16.26
CA GLY A 174 -3.77 -6.84 -15.36
C GLY A 174 -2.88 -5.61 -15.51
N ARG A 175 -1.56 -5.81 -15.64
CA ARG A 175 -0.61 -4.74 -15.94
C ARG A 175 -0.94 -4.05 -17.26
N LYS A 176 -1.24 -4.82 -18.29
CA LYS A 176 -1.66 -4.28 -19.60
C LYS A 176 -2.89 -3.39 -19.48
N VAL A 177 -3.88 -3.81 -18.70
CA VAL A 177 -5.08 -2.97 -18.41
C VAL A 177 -4.68 -1.63 -17.79
N LEU A 178 -3.78 -1.63 -16.81
CA LEU A 178 -3.32 -0.37 -16.20
C LEU A 178 -2.63 0.54 -17.21
N VAL A 179 -1.71 0.00 -18.00
CA VAL A 179 -0.92 0.78 -18.97
C VAL A 179 -1.77 1.34 -20.11
N GLU A 180 -2.68 0.52 -20.68
CA GLU A 180 -3.41 0.86 -21.90
C GLU A 180 -4.73 1.59 -21.62
N GLU A 181 -5.40 1.30 -20.51
CA GLU A 181 -6.77 1.73 -20.25
C GLU A 181 -6.92 2.76 -19.12
N ILE A 182 -5.89 2.90 -18.26
CA ILE A 182 -5.91 3.76 -17.07
C ILE A 182 -4.71 4.73 -17.11
N PRO A 183 -4.72 5.72 -18.00
CA PRO A 183 -3.56 6.58 -18.25
C PRO A 183 -3.18 7.49 -17.08
N GLU A 184 -4.02 7.59 -16.06
CA GLU A 184 -3.76 8.31 -14.82
C GLU A 184 -2.65 7.64 -14.02
N ILE A 185 -2.59 6.29 -14.03
CA ILE A 185 -1.60 5.51 -13.27
C ILE A 185 -0.23 5.63 -13.94
N LYS A 186 0.76 5.99 -13.15
CA LYS A 186 2.16 6.16 -13.56
C LYS A 186 3.12 5.31 -12.75
N THR A 187 2.73 4.93 -11.53
CA THR A 187 3.55 4.18 -10.58
C THR A 187 2.81 2.92 -10.15
N ILE A 188 3.49 1.80 -10.15
CA ILE A 188 3.02 0.56 -9.52
C ILE A 188 3.90 0.30 -8.29
N ALA A 189 3.25 0.19 -7.12
CA ALA A 189 3.92 -0.07 -5.86
C ALA A 189 3.49 -1.43 -5.30
N SER A 190 4.27 -2.46 -5.56
CA SER A 190 4.03 -3.84 -5.13
C SER A 190 5.10 -4.32 -4.16
N SER A 191 5.55 -5.55 -4.27
CA SER A 191 6.48 -6.18 -3.34
C SER A 191 7.92 -6.12 -3.83
N TYR A 192 8.85 -5.83 -2.93
CA TYR A 192 10.29 -5.99 -3.18
C TYR A 192 10.70 -7.47 -3.14
N PHE A 193 10.04 -8.25 -2.29
CA PHE A 193 10.38 -9.67 -2.12
C PHE A 193 9.56 -10.58 -3.03
N PRO A 194 10.23 -11.54 -3.69
CA PRO A 194 9.54 -12.54 -4.48
C PRO A 194 8.66 -13.43 -3.59
N GLY A 195 7.54 -13.85 -4.14
CA GLY A 195 6.61 -14.79 -3.53
C GLY A 195 5.91 -15.61 -4.61
N ASP A 196 5.20 -16.67 -4.20
CA ASP A 196 4.58 -17.61 -5.13
C ASP A 196 3.64 -16.94 -6.16
N PHE A 197 2.99 -15.83 -5.76
CA PHE A 197 2.07 -15.07 -6.59
C PHE A 197 2.38 -13.58 -6.61
N ALA A 198 3.41 -13.14 -5.90
CA ALA A 198 3.73 -11.74 -5.79
C ALA A 198 4.23 -11.18 -7.13
N TYR A 199 3.75 -9.99 -7.45
CA TYR A 199 4.35 -9.14 -8.46
C TYR A 199 5.56 -8.46 -7.80
N ASP A 200 6.69 -9.13 -7.85
CA ASP A 200 7.95 -8.62 -7.31
C ASP A 200 8.58 -7.59 -8.26
N GLN A 201 9.20 -6.60 -7.68
CA GLN A 201 9.71 -5.43 -8.38
C GLN A 201 11.14 -5.09 -7.94
N GLU A 202 11.86 -4.43 -8.84
CA GLU A 202 13.04 -3.62 -8.55
C GLU A 202 12.70 -2.13 -8.75
N PHE A 203 13.51 -1.22 -8.19
CA PHE A 203 13.37 0.21 -8.45
C PHE A 203 13.82 0.52 -9.88
N GLU A 204 12.88 0.70 -10.78
CA GLU A 204 13.20 0.95 -12.17
C GLU A 204 12.15 1.81 -12.88
N TRP A 205 12.55 2.32 -14.02
CA TRP A 205 11.65 2.91 -15.00
C TRP A 205 11.42 1.87 -16.09
N ALA A 206 10.26 1.25 -16.09
CA ALA A 206 9.94 0.19 -17.03
C ALA A 206 9.83 0.70 -18.47
N SER A 207 10.04 -0.20 -19.44
CA SER A 207 10.03 0.13 -20.87
C SER A 207 8.68 0.62 -21.41
N ASP A 208 7.60 0.34 -20.71
CA ASP A 208 6.23 0.81 -21.01
C ASP A 208 5.91 2.17 -20.40
N GLY A 209 6.86 2.78 -19.69
CA GLY A 209 6.74 4.10 -19.07
C GLY A 209 6.22 4.10 -17.64
N MET A 210 5.93 2.95 -17.06
CA MET A 210 5.56 2.83 -15.65
C MET A 210 6.80 2.95 -14.76
N VAL A 211 6.64 3.57 -13.61
CA VAL A 211 7.62 3.56 -12.52
C VAL A 211 7.33 2.34 -11.64
N GLU A 212 8.35 1.50 -11.44
CA GLU A 212 8.31 0.39 -10.52
C GLU A 212 8.83 0.86 -9.16
N GLN A 213 7.99 0.80 -8.15
CA GLN A 213 8.32 1.28 -6.80
C GLN A 213 8.02 0.22 -5.75
N PRO A 214 8.90 -0.78 -5.60
CA PRO A 214 8.68 -1.87 -4.64
C PRO A 214 8.55 -1.37 -3.21
N ARG A 215 7.68 -2.02 -2.44
CA ARG A 215 7.53 -1.79 -1.01
C ARG A 215 8.36 -2.81 -0.25
N ILE A 216 9.27 -2.30 0.59
CA ILE A 216 10.36 -3.09 1.18
C ILE A 216 9.92 -3.72 2.50
N ILE A 217 9.18 -2.98 3.32
CA ILE A 217 8.79 -3.42 4.67
C ILE A 217 7.31 -3.17 4.94
N SER A 218 6.76 -3.93 5.88
CA SER A 218 5.34 -3.89 6.22
C SER A 218 5.06 -3.79 7.70
N GLY A 219 3.98 -3.10 8.06
CA GLY A 219 3.38 -3.08 9.37
C GLY A 219 4.26 -2.55 10.50
N GLY A 220 3.85 -2.85 11.73
CA GLY A 220 4.55 -2.48 12.96
C GLY A 220 5.31 -3.63 13.63
N MET A 221 5.37 -4.81 13.00
CA MET A 221 6.20 -5.95 13.45
C MET A 221 7.39 -6.13 12.51
N LEU A 222 8.45 -5.40 12.77
CA LEU A 222 9.68 -5.46 11.98
C LEU A 222 10.60 -6.55 12.53
N ASP A 223 10.66 -7.67 11.84
CA ASP A 223 11.61 -8.73 12.15
C ASP A 223 13.05 -8.39 11.68
N ASP A 224 14.02 -9.22 12.04
CA ASP A 224 15.43 -9.00 11.71
C ASP A 224 15.66 -8.96 10.18
N PHE A 225 14.87 -9.70 9.41
CA PHE A 225 14.99 -9.73 7.95
C PHE A 225 14.49 -8.43 7.32
N MET A 226 13.33 -7.93 7.75
CA MET A 226 12.81 -6.62 7.31
C MET A 226 13.76 -5.48 7.69
N GLN A 227 14.34 -5.52 8.89
CA GLN A 227 15.33 -4.54 9.32
C GLN A 227 16.60 -4.58 8.44
N LEU A 228 17.08 -5.79 8.11
CA LEU A 228 18.22 -5.96 7.21
C LEU A 228 17.90 -5.42 5.81
N ALA A 229 16.72 -5.72 5.27
CA ALA A 229 16.27 -5.22 3.98
C ALA A 229 16.19 -3.68 3.96
N ALA A 230 15.52 -3.08 4.96
CA ALA A 230 15.43 -1.64 5.10
C ALA A 230 16.81 -0.96 5.17
N PHE A 231 17.73 -1.53 5.95
CA PHE A 231 19.10 -1.04 6.06
C PHE A 231 19.86 -1.17 4.73
N SER A 232 19.71 -2.28 4.02
CA SER A 232 20.35 -2.53 2.74
C SER A 232 19.88 -1.53 1.69
N GLU A 233 18.57 -1.36 1.55
CA GLU A 233 17.99 -0.44 0.57
C GLU A 233 18.26 1.03 0.89
N LEU A 234 18.34 1.38 2.17
CA LEU A 234 18.78 2.70 2.58
C LEU A 234 20.23 2.98 2.17
N ASN A 235 21.11 1.97 2.20
CA ASN A 235 22.49 2.12 1.77
C ASN A 235 22.70 2.03 0.24
N MET A 236 21.87 1.25 -0.45
CA MET A 236 21.98 1.04 -1.90
C MET A 236 21.26 2.15 -2.68
N HIS A 237 19.97 2.29 -2.48
CA HIS A 237 19.13 3.22 -3.24
C HIS A 237 18.83 4.53 -2.50
N PHE A 238 19.27 4.65 -1.25
CA PHE A 238 18.90 5.73 -0.35
C PHE A 238 17.39 5.93 -0.32
N VAL A 239 16.68 4.85 -0.01
CA VAL A 239 15.22 4.77 -0.07
C VAL A 239 14.64 4.10 1.17
N ASN A 240 13.45 4.55 1.56
CA ASN A 240 12.52 3.83 2.43
C ASN A 240 11.18 3.71 1.71
N SER A 241 10.62 2.52 1.69
CA SER A 241 9.29 2.25 1.17
C SER A 241 8.58 1.26 2.11
N HIS A 242 7.62 1.76 2.86
CA HIS A 242 6.97 1.06 3.96
C HIS A 242 5.45 1.10 3.76
N PHE A 243 4.77 -0.03 3.91
CA PHE A 243 3.32 -0.07 3.86
C PHE A 243 2.72 -0.56 5.18
N ILE A 244 1.57 -0.04 5.51
CA ILE A 244 0.88 -0.26 6.78
C ILE A 244 -0.59 -0.50 6.46
N HIS A 245 -1.19 -1.50 7.09
CA HIS A 245 -2.61 -1.76 6.98
C HIS A 245 -3.33 -1.37 8.28
N PRO A 246 -4.52 -0.79 8.20
CA PRO A 246 -5.34 -0.57 9.39
C PRO A 246 -5.66 -1.89 10.12
N ASP A 247 -5.85 -2.99 9.39
CA ASP A 247 -6.15 -4.30 9.94
C ASP A 247 -4.93 -5.03 10.54
N ASP A 248 -3.72 -4.47 10.52
CA ASP A 248 -2.60 -4.93 11.36
C ASP A 248 -3.01 -4.99 12.84
N THR A 249 -3.99 -4.18 13.23
CA THR A 249 -4.56 -4.17 14.59
C THR A 249 -5.58 -5.28 14.85
N LEU A 250 -5.98 -6.02 13.84
CA LEU A 250 -7.00 -7.07 13.87
C LEU A 250 -6.44 -8.46 13.57
N ASP A 251 -5.40 -8.53 12.76
CA ASP A 251 -4.78 -9.77 12.28
C ASP A 251 -3.67 -10.25 13.23
N VAL A 252 -3.81 -11.47 13.74
CA VAL A 252 -2.84 -12.09 14.65
C VAL A 252 -1.48 -12.28 13.98
N ASP A 253 -1.45 -12.64 12.70
CA ASP A 253 -0.21 -12.86 11.95
C ASP A 253 0.55 -11.55 11.72
N ARG A 254 -0.11 -10.41 11.89
CA ARG A 254 0.45 -9.06 11.80
C ARG A 254 0.68 -8.40 13.18
N GLY A 255 0.49 -9.16 14.25
CA GLY A 255 0.80 -8.72 15.61
C GLY A 255 -0.35 -8.09 16.39
N ALA A 256 -1.60 -8.24 15.96
CA ALA A 256 -2.77 -7.70 16.65
C ALA A 256 -2.84 -8.10 18.14
N GLU A 257 -2.33 -9.27 18.50
CA GLU A 257 -2.31 -9.75 19.90
C GLU A 257 -1.43 -8.90 20.83
N LEU A 258 -0.41 -8.24 20.27
CA LEU A 258 0.46 -7.32 21.01
C LEU A 258 -0.28 -6.02 21.38
N GLY A 259 -1.31 -5.69 20.64
CA GLY A 259 -2.10 -4.46 20.75
C GLY A 259 -1.46 -3.26 20.08
N TRP A 260 -2.29 -2.29 19.71
CA TRP A 260 -1.88 -1.09 18.95
C TRP A 260 -0.78 -0.29 19.64
N ALA A 261 -0.79 -0.18 20.96
CA ALA A 261 0.23 0.58 21.69
C ALA A 261 1.65 0.05 21.42
N VAL A 262 1.81 -1.27 21.28
CA VAL A 262 3.10 -1.90 20.94
C VAL A 262 3.43 -1.69 19.47
N LEU A 263 2.50 -1.96 18.56
CA LEU A 263 2.70 -1.76 17.11
C LEU A 263 3.04 -0.30 16.79
N LYS A 264 2.33 0.64 17.40
CA LYS A 264 2.63 2.07 17.30
C LYS A 264 4.04 2.40 17.79
N SER A 265 4.44 1.88 18.94
CA SER A 265 5.77 2.10 19.49
C SER A 265 6.87 1.56 18.57
N ASN A 266 6.66 0.41 17.95
CA ASN A 266 7.60 -0.16 17.00
C ASN A 266 7.71 0.70 15.73
N LEU A 267 6.59 1.15 15.17
CA LEU A 267 6.55 2.08 14.04
C LEU A 267 7.30 3.38 14.38
N GLU A 268 7.05 3.93 15.55
CA GLU A 268 7.71 5.16 16.00
C GLU A 268 9.22 4.99 16.16
N HIS A 269 9.66 3.85 16.70
CA HIS A 269 11.08 3.51 16.79
C HIS A 269 11.72 3.43 15.40
N TYR A 270 11.05 2.77 14.45
CA TYR A 270 11.53 2.66 13.08
C TYR A 270 11.65 4.04 12.41
N ILE A 271 10.61 4.86 12.48
CA ILE A 271 10.62 6.20 11.89
C ILE A 271 11.74 7.07 12.52
N SER A 272 11.90 6.98 13.84
CA SER A 272 12.96 7.70 14.57
C SER A 272 14.35 7.24 14.14
N TRP A 273 14.54 5.92 13.99
CA TRP A 273 15.80 5.35 13.46
C TRP A 273 16.07 5.85 12.03
N LEU A 274 15.08 5.80 11.15
CA LEU A 274 15.19 6.26 9.78
C LEU A 274 15.63 7.75 9.72
N LYS A 275 14.96 8.61 10.47
CA LYS A 275 15.25 10.05 10.52
C LYS A 275 16.64 10.35 11.11
N SER A 276 17.10 9.55 12.06
CA SER A 276 18.44 9.72 12.64
C SER A 276 19.55 9.15 11.76
N SER A 277 19.29 8.08 11.02
CA SER A 277 20.27 7.41 10.16
C SER A 277 20.42 8.06 8.79
N ALA A 278 19.33 8.65 8.26
CA ALA A 278 19.27 9.28 6.95
C ALA A 278 18.53 10.63 7.05
N PRO A 279 19.10 11.64 7.71
CA PRO A 279 18.44 12.94 7.94
C PRO A 279 18.14 13.72 6.65
N ASP A 280 18.87 13.45 5.58
CA ASP A 280 18.71 14.10 4.28
C ASP A 280 17.72 13.37 3.35
N LEU A 281 17.12 12.28 3.81
CA LEU A 281 16.11 11.52 3.07
C LEU A 281 14.83 12.35 2.95
N ARG A 282 14.35 12.55 1.73
CA ARG A 282 13.15 13.36 1.48
C ARG A 282 11.88 12.58 1.78
N ASP A 283 10.95 13.20 2.48
CA ASP A 283 9.61 12.64 2.67
C ASP A 283 8.76 12.91 1.42
N LEU A 284 8.39 11.85 0.74
CA LEU A 284 7.67 11.87 -0.52
C LEU A 284 6.34 11.10 -0.40
N THR A 285 5.48 11.30 -1.35
CA THR A 285 4.37 10.41 -1.68
C THR A 285 4.79 9.44 -2.77
N GLY A 286 3.99 8.42 -3.05
CA GLY A 286 4.28 7.36 -4.00
C GLY A 286 4.35 7.75 -5.47
#